data_0473a7a4a15eb39ee7321f516677c7af
#
_entry.id   0473a7a4a15eb39ee7321f516677c7af
#
_cell.length_a   1.000
_cell.length_b   1.000
_cell.length_c   1.000
_cell.angle_alpha   90.00
_cell.angle_beta   90.00
_cell.angle_gamma   90.00
#
_symmetry.space_group_name_H-M   'P 1'
#
loop_
_entity.id
_entity.type
_entity.pdbx_description
1 polymer ?
#
loop_
_entity_poly.entity_id
_entity_poly.type
_entity_poly.pdbx_seq_one_letter_code
_entity_poly.pdbx_strand_id
1 'polypeptide(L)'
;MNTPIIKDIQIRDVQFGKNVVVIQPVNLYECYIGDDCFIGPFVEIQRNVKIGKRCKIQSHSFICELVTIGDNCFISHGVMFINDLFSAGRPSGGNKNLWKPTIIGNDVSIGTNATILPVNIINNVVIGAGSVVTKDILEAGIYAGNPSHLIRRL
;
A
#
# COMPACT_ATOMS: atom_id res chain seq x y z
N MET A 1 5.76 35.75 16.81
CA MET A 1 6.21 34.51 16.15
C MET A 1 5.06 33.50 16.27
N ASN A 2 4.66 32.88 15.16
CA ASN A 2 3.64 31.84 15.21
C ASN A 2 4.30 30.52 15.63
N THR A 3 3.73 29.84 16.62
CA THR A 3 4.21 28.51 17.05
C THR A 3 3.59 27.45 16.12
N PRO A 4 4.42 26.58 15.50
CA PRO A 4 3.89 25.52 14.65
C PRO A 4 3.12 24.48 15.49
N ILE A 5 2.17 23.80 14.86
CA ILE A 5 1.55 22.58 15.41
C ILE A 5 2.46 21.42 15.06
N ILE A 6 3.07 20.80 16.07
CA ILE A 6 3.96 19.64 15.88
C ILE A 6 3.18 18.39 16.28
N LYS A 7 3.28 17.35 15.44
CA LYS A 7 2.71 16.02 15.71
C LYS A 7 3.81 14.97 15.55
N ASP A 8 3.87 14.04 16.47
CA ASP A 8 4.87 12.98 16.45
C ASP A 8 4.48 11.86 15.49
N ILE A 9 5.50 11.23 14.89
CA ILE A 9 5.37 9.93 14.22
C ILE A 9 5.12 8.88 15.30
N GLN A 10 4.06 8.07 15.16
CA GLN A 10 3.70 7.10 16.19
C GLN A 10 2.80 5.98 15.68
N ILE A 11 2.66 4.96 16.51
CA ILE A 11 1.64 3.91 16.37
C ILE A 11 0.46 4.33 17.23
N ARG A 12 -0.72 4.53 16.61
CA ARG A 12 -1.96 4.89 17.34
C ARG A 12 -3.18 4.20 16.76
N ASP A 13 -4.02 3.67 17.62
CA ASP A 13 -5.31 3.03 17.27
C ASP A 13 -5.16 1.94 16.18
N VAL A 14 -4.06 1.18 16.21
CA VAL A 14 -3.79 0.07 15.30
C VAL A 14 -4.26 -1.23 15.92
N GLN A 15 -5.01 -2.01 15.15
CA GLN A 15 -5.40 -3.37 15.51
C GLN A 15 -4.39 -4.34 14.93
N PHE A 16 -3.60 -4.97 15.79
CA PHE A 16 -2.62 -5.99 15.41
C PHE A 16 -3.16 -7.41 15.63
N GLY A 17 -2.91 -8.29 14.69
CA GLY A 17 -2.99 -9.73 14.84
C GLY A 17 -1.84 -10.29 15.71
N LYS A 18 -1.71 -11.61 15.73
CA LYS A 18 -0.65 -12.31 16.50
C LYS A 18 0.69 -12.21 15.78
N ASN A 19 1.78 -12.21 16.55
CA ASN A 19 3.15 -12.32 16.06
C ASN A 19 3.55 -11.23 15.03
N VAL A 20 2.95 -10.07 15.08
CA VAL A 20 3.33 -8.96 14.18
C VAL A 20 4.65 -8.35 14.65
N VAL A 21 5.60 -8.20 13.73
CA VAL A 21 6.89 -7.55 13.96
C VAL A 21 6.87 -6.18 13.31
N VAL A 22 7.18 -5.15 14.08
CA VAL A 22 7.27 -3.77 13.59
C VAL A 22 8.65 -3.19 13.93
N ILE A 23 9.36 -2.71 12.91
CA ILE A 23 10.67 -2.06 13.07
C ILE A 23 10.47 -0.54 13.00
N GLN A 24 10.70 0.14 14.11
CA GLN A 24 10.57 1.60 14.20
C GLN A 24 11.78 2.34 13.56
N PRO A 25 11.60 3.63 13.16
CA PRO A 25 10.38 4.43 13.29
C PRO A 25 9.35 4.14 12.18
N VAL A 26 8.07 4.18 12.53
CA VAL A 26 6.94 4.01 11.62
C VAL A 26 5.81 4.98 11.96
N ASN A 27 4.94 5.30 11.00
CA ASN A 27 3.70 6.05 11.22
C ASN A 27 2.50 5.17 10.86
N LEU A 28 1.94 4.49 11.85
CA LEU A 28 0.80 3.57 11.66
C LEU A 28 -0.39 4.11 12.44
N TYR A 29 -1.54 4.27 11.80
CA TYR A 29 -2.70 4.78 12.52
C TYR A 29 -4.05 4.30 11.97
N GLU A 30 -4.94 3.98 12.93
CA GLU A 30 -6.35 3.64 12.67
C GLU A 30 -6.50 2.56 11.57
N CYS A 31 -5.63 1.56 11.56
CA CYS A 31 -5.57 0.50 10.56
C CYS A 31 -5.58 -0.90 11.20
N TYR A 32 -5.74 -1.92 10.35
CA TYR A 32 -5.70 -3.33 10.76
C TYR A 32 -4.52 -4.03 10.07
N ILE A 33 -3.75 -4.80 10.85
CA ILE A 33 -2.62 -5.61 10.37
C ILE A 33 -2.79 -7.02 10.91
N GLY A 34 -2.96 -7.99 10.01
CA GLY A 34 -3.21 -9.39 10.33
C GLY A 34 -2.03 -10.13 10.95
N ASP A 35 -2.26 -11.40 11.29
CA ASP A 35 -1.28 -12.25 11.97
C ASP A 35 0.00 -12.44 11.16
N ASP A 36 1.13 -12.63 11.84
CA ASP A 36 2.43 -13.01 11.29
C ASP A 36 2.98 -12.03 10.24
N CYS A 37 2.59 -10.75 10.32
CA CYS A 37 3.08 -9.71 9.43
C CYS A 37 4.39 -9.10 9.89
N PHE A 38 5.16 -8.59 8.95
CA PHE A 38 6.37 -7.81 9.16
C PHE A 38 6.21 -6.40 8.57
N ILE A 39 6.48 -5.36 9.37
CA ILE A 39 6.47 -3.96 8.96
C ILE A 39 7.88 -3.40 9.15
N GLY A 40 8.51 -3.02 8.07
CA GLY A 40 9.86 -2.44 8.06
C GLY A 40 9.88 -0.99 8.54
N PRO A 41 11.08 -0.43 8.76
CA PRO A 41 11.22 0.95 9.23
C PRO A 41 10.79 1.97 8.17
N PHE A 42 10.39 3.16 8.63
CA PHE A 42 9.95 4.29 7.80
C PHE A 42 8.71 3.98 6.94
N VAL A 43 7.93 2.98 7.31
CA VAL A 43 6.63 2.68 6.69
C VAL A 43 5.58 3.63 7.25
N GLU A 44 4.72 4.15 6.37
CA GLU A 44 3.48 4.81 6.75
C GLU A 44 2.27 4.00 6.29
N ILE A 45 1.35 3.70 7.21
CA ILE A 45 0.05 3.06 6.93
C ILE A 45 -1.04 3.93 7.54
N GLN A 46 -1.92 4.40 6.68
CA GLN A 46 -2.97 5.33 7.06
C GLN A 46 -4.23 4.63 7.55
N ARG A 47 -5.18 5.43 8.02
CA ARG A 47 -6.47 4.96 8.55
C ARG A 47 -7.25 4.14 7.53
N ASN A 48 -8.07 3.23 8.03
CA ASN A 48 -8.93 2.36 7.25
C ASN A 48 -8.21 1.40 6.28
N VAL A 49 -6.87 1.33 6.34
CA VAL A 49 -6.12 0.30 5.63
C VAL A 49 -6.32 -1.04 6.31
N LYS A 50 -6.45 -2.09 5.50
CA LYS A 50 -6.54 -3.48 5.98
C LYS A 50 -5.45 -4.30 5.33
N ILE A 51 -4.61 -4.94 6.14
CA ILE A 51 -3.57 -5.86 5.69
C ILE A 51 -3.88 -7.25 6.22
N GLY A 52 -3.92 -8.22 5.33
CA GLY A 52 -4.14 -9.63 5.64
C GLY A 52 -2.99 -10.24 6.43
N LYS A 53 -2.93 -11.57 6.47
CA LYS A 53 -1.95 -12.33 7.27
C LYS A 53 -0.68 -12.60 6.48
N ARG A 54 0.43 -12.80 7.19
CA ARG A 54 1.73 -13.21 6.62
C ARG A 54 2.24 -12.27 5.53
N CYS A 55 1.89 -10.98 5.63
CA CYS A 55 2.38 -9.96 4.73
C CYS A 55 3.71 -9.37 5.20
N LYS A 56 4.55 -8.98 4.25
CA LYS A 56 5.78 -8.25 4.52
C LYS A 56 5.73 -6.90 3.82
N ILE A 57 5.71 -5.83 4.60
CA ILE A 57 5.75 -4.45 4.13
C ILE A 57 7.15 -3.92 4.41
N GLN A 58 7.92 -3.69 3.36
CA GLN A 58 9.32 -3.28 3.47
C GLN A 58 9.46 -1.77 3.67
N SER A 59 10.66 -1.35 4.06
CA SER A 59 10.95 0.03 4.43
C SER A 59 10.55 1.08 3.38
N HIS A 60 10.16 2.26 3.86
CA HIS A 60 9.80 3.42 3.05
C HIS A 60 8.54 3.23 2.18
N SER A 61 7.73 2.20 2.41
CA SER A 61 6.47 2.05 1.71
C SER A 61 5.40 2.95 2.32
N PHE A 62 4.56 3.52 1.45
CA PHE A 62 3.43 4.36 1.82
C PHE A 62 2.13 3.71 1.40
N ILE A 63 1.26 3.43 2.37
CA ILE A 63 -0.05 2.81 2.13
C ILE A 63 -1.13 3.79 2.58
N CYS A 64 -1.76 4.45 1.61
CA CYS A 64 -2.77 5.48 1.87
C CYS A 64 -4.13 4.88 2.25
N GLU A 65 -5.04 5.74 2.70
CA GLU A 65 -6.42 5.34 3.01
C GLU A 65 -7.07 4.59 1.84
N LEU A 66 -8.01 3.68 2.15
CA LEU A 66 -8.81 2.88 1.23
C LEU A 66 -8.06 1.73 0.53
N VAL A 67 -6.85 1.40 1.00
CA VAL A 67 -6.12 0.23 0.50
C VAL A 67 -6.47 -1.01 1.32
N THR A 68 -6.77 -2.10 0.63
CA THR A 68 -6.91 -3.43 1.23
C THR A 68 -5.90 -4.37 0.57
N ILE A 69 -5.13 -5.09 1.37
CA ILE A 69 -4.13 -6.07 0.94
C ILE A 69 -4.51 -7.43 1.51
N GLY A 70 -4.58 -8.44 0.66
CA GLY A 70 -4.86 -9.82 1.02
C GLY A 70 -3.72 -10.50 1.78
N ASP A 71 -3.79 -11.81 1.87
CA ASP A 71 -2.82 -12.64 2.59
C ASP A 71 -1.55 -12.91 1.78
N ASN A 72 -0.43 -13.23 2.45
CA ASN A 72 0.83 -13.67 1.86
C ASN A 72 1.46 -12.65 0.88
N CYS A 73 1.17 -11.37 1.02
CA CYS A 73 1.68 -10.36 0.10
C CYS A 73 3.06 -9.87 0.49
N PHE A 74 3.86 -9.54 -0.51
CA PHE A 74 5.16 -8.90 -0.35
C PHE A 74 5.14 -7.51 -0.99
N ILE A 75 5.18 -6.48 -0.17
CA ILE A 75 5.27 -5.08 -0.60
C ILE A 75 6.70 -4.64 -0.38
N SER A 76 7.46 -4.51 -1.45
CA SER A 76 8.89 -4.22 -1.39
C SER A 76 9.16 -2.76 -1.00
N HIS A 77 10.44 -2.39 -0.93
CA HIS A 77 10.90 -1.09 -0.47
C HIS A 77 10.36 0.06 -1.33
N GLY A 78 9.90 1.14 -0.70
CA GLY A 78 9.49 2.35 -1.41
C GLY A 78 8.28 2.21 -2.31
N VAL A 79 7.43 1.20 -2.12
CA VAL A 79 6.18 1.08 -2.87
C VAL A 79 5.20 2.16 -2.42
N MET A 80 4.61 2.87 -3.37
CA MET A 80 3.70 3.99 -3.13
C MET A 80 2.30 3.68 -3.63
N PHE A 81 1.31 3.72 -2.75
CA PHE A 81 -0.11 3.64 -3.10
C PHE A 81 -0.69 5.05 -3.19
N ILE A 82 -1.56 5.27 -4.16
CA ILE A 82 -2.23 6.54 -4.42
C ILE A 82 -3.75 6.33 -4.34
N ASN A 83 -4.49 7.25 -3.75
CA ASN A 83 -5.96 7.21 -3.72
C ASN A 83 -6.62 8.44 -4.39
N ASP A 84 -5.86 9.50 -4.64
CA ASP A 84 -6.33 10.73 -5.30
C ASP A 84 -5.77 10.81 -6.72
N LEU A 85 -6.65 10.70 -7.70
CA LEU A 85 -6.31 10.75 -9.14
C LEU A 85 -6.36 12.17 -9.73
N PHE A 86 -6.52 13.20 -8.88
CA PHE A 86 -6.65 14.59 -9.32
C PHE A 86 -7.72 14.77 -10.41
N SER A 87 -8.85 14.07 -10.27
CA SER A 87 -9.92 13.98 -11.29
C SER A 87 -10.50 15.35 -11.68
N ALA A 88 -10.36 16.36 -10.84
CA ALA A 88 -10.74 17.73 -11.13
C ALA A 88 -9.55 18.61 -11.60
N GLY A 89 -8.46 18.02 -12.07
CA GLY A 89 -7.23 18.71 -12.47
C GLY A 89 -6.44 19.31 -11.30
N ARG A 90 -6.78 18.93 -10.07
CA ARG A 90 -6.14 19.39 -8.83
C ARG A 90 -6.37 18.36 -7.71
N PRO A 91 -5.59 18.41 -6.61
CA PRO A 91 -5.84 17.58 -5.44
C PRO A 91 -7.27 17.73 -4.91
N SER A 92 -7.81 16.67 -4.33
CA SER A 92 -9.19 16.61 -3.79
C SER A 92 -9.50 17.69 -2.74
N GLY A 93 -8.46 18.31 -2.15
CA GLY A 93 -8.62 19.35 -1.14
C GLY A 93 -9.30 18.85 0.14
N GLY A 94 -9.18 17.56 0.45
CA GLY A 94 -9.82 16.92 1.60
C GLY A 94 -11.23 16.35 1.30
N ASN A 95 -11.73 16.49 0.08
CA ASN A 95 -12.98 15.83 -0.34
C ASN A 95 -12.73 14.34 -0.61
N LYS A 96 -12.90 13.53 0.42
CA LYS A 96 -12.66 12.07 0.36
C LYS A 96 -13.58 11.31 -0.62
N ASN A 97 -14.68 11.90 -1.05
CA ASN A 97 -15.56 11.29 -2.06
C ASN A 97 -14.89 11.19 -3.43
N LEU A 98 -13.80 11.92 -3.66
CA LEU A 98 -12.99 11.86 -4.88
C LEU A 98 -11.91 10.78 -4.83
N TRP A 99 -11.62 10.24 -3.64
CA TRP A 99 -10.64 9.16 -3.48
C TRP A 99 -11.21 7.82 -3.93
N LYS A 100 -10.35 6.98 -4.42
CA LYS A 100 -10.70 5.66 -4.93
C LYS A 100 -9.95 4.56 -4.18
N PRO A 101 -10.58 3.40 -3.95
CA PRO A 101 -9.95 2.28 -3.26
C PRO A 101 -8.96 1.54 -4.15
N THR A 102 -8.01 0.86 -3.50
CA THR A 102 -7.14 -0.15 -4.09
C THR A 102 -7.36 -1.48 -3.38
N ILE A 103 -7.54 -2.54 -4.15
CA ILE A 103 -7.71 -3.90 -3.62
C ILE A 103 -6.62 -4.79 -4.20
N ILE A 104 -5.79 -5.34 -3.31
CA ILE A 104 -4.76 -6.31 -3.65
C ILE A 104 -5.20 -7.68 -3.15
N GLY A 105 -5.22 -8.65 -4.04
CA GLY A 105 -5.54 -10.03 -3.72
C GLY A 105 -4.48 -10.73 -2.88
N ASN A 106 -4.57 -12.04 -2.76
CA ASN A 106 -3.60 -12.87 -2.04
C ASN A 106 -2.40 -13.21 -2.91
N ASP A 107 -1.27 -13.52 -2.27
CA ASP A 107 -0.06 -14.01 -2.95
C ASP A 107 0.45 -13.03 -4.03
N VAL A 108 0.35 -11.73 -3.74
CA VAL A 108 0.82 -10.65 -4.63
C VAL A 108 2.18 -10.15 -4.16
N SER A 109 3.12 -10.03 -5.09
CA SER A 109 4.44 -9.42 -4.84
C SER A 109 4.60 -8.14 -5.63
N ILE A 110 4.87 -7.03 -4.95
CA ILE A 110 5.06 -5.72 -5.57
C ILE A 110 6.52 -5.29 -5.40
N GLY A 111 7.19 -5.09 -6.52
CA GLY A 111 8.62 -4.75 -6.59
C GLY A 111 8.93 -3.34 -6.11
N THR A 112 10.18 -3.13 -5.74
CA THR A 112 10.72 -1.87 -5.20
C THR A 112 10.37 -0.66 -6.05
N ASN A 113 9.96 0.42 -5.40
CA ASN A 113 9.60 1.71 -6.02
C ASN A 113 8.47 1.63 -7.06
N ALA A 114 7.64 0.61 -7.01
CA ALA A 114 6.42 0.61 -7.83
C ALA A 114 5.40 1.61 -7.30
N THR A 115 4.62 2.19 -8.20
CA THR A 115 3.51 3.08 -7.88
C THR A 115 2.20 2.40 -8.25
N ILE A 116 1.27 2.31 -7.29
CA ILE A 116 -0.01 1.64 -7.46
C ILE A 116 -1.12 2.67 -7.39
N LEU A 117 -1.79 2.90 -8.51
CA LEU A 117 -2.98 3.73 -8.59
C LEU A 117 -4.19 2.95 -8.02
N PRO A 118 -5.33 3.63 -7.82
CA PRO A 118 -6.57 2.96 -7.42
C PRO A 118 -7.00 1.89 -8.43
N VAL A 119 -6.65 0.65 -8.17
CA VAL A 119 -6.88 -0.51 -9.03
C VAL A 119 -7.20 -1.76 -8.22
N ASN A 120 -7.77 -2.76 -8.89
CA ASN A 120 -7.90 -4.12 -8.37
C ASN A 120 -6.80 -4.99 -8.98
N ILE A 121 -6.06 -5.69 -8.13
CA ILE A 121 -5.07 -6.70 -8.54
C ILE A 121 -5.51 -8.03 -7.96
N ILE A 122 -5.77 -9.01 -8.82
CA ILE A 122 -6.18 -10.34 -8.37
C ILE A 122 -5.04 -11.11 -7.71
N ASN A 123 -5.32 -12.33 -7.24
CA ASN A 123 -4.32 -13.20 -6.63
C ASN A 123 -3.22 -13.62 -7.61
N ASN A 124 -2.05 -14.01 -7.07
CA ASN A 124 -0.94 -14.58 -7.83
C ASN A 124 -0.39 -13.62 -8.91
N VAL A 125 -0.13 -12.38 -8.55
CA VAL A 125 0.45 -11.37 -9.43
C VAL A 125 1.79 -10.90 -8.92
N VAL A 126 2.75 -10.69 -9.83
CA VAL A 126 4.03 -10.05 -9.55
C VAL A 126 4.11 -8.74 -10.31
N ILE A 127 4.37 -7.66 -9.60
CA ILE A 127 4.66 -6.34 -10.17
C ILE A 127 6.16 -6.10 -10.13
N GLY A 128 6.76 -5.82 -11.27
CA GLY A 128 8.19 -5.51 -11.38
C GLY A 128 8.57 -4.20 -10.69
N ALA A 129 9.83 -4.09 -10.28
CA ALA A 129 10.35 -2.87 -9.66
C ALA A 129 10.20 -1.65 -10.59
N GLY A 130 9.92 -0.48 -10.01
CA GLY A 130 9.76 0.78 -10.74
C GLY A 130 8.53 0.86 -11.65
N SER A 131 7.62 -0.10 -11.57
CA SER A 131 6.41 -0.12 -12.39
C SER A 131 5.36 0.87 -11.92
N VAL A 132 4.50 1.33 -12.85
CA VAL A 132 3.33 2.15 -12.53
C VAL A 132 2.07 1.39 -12.95
N VAL A 133 1.31 0.90 -11.99
CA VAL A 133 0.07 0.16 -12.23
C VAL A 133 -1.09 1.14 -12.32
N THR A 134 -1.64 1.31 -13.51
CA THR A 134 -2.68 2.31 -13.82
C THR A 134 -4.04 1.70 -14.13
N LYS A 135 -4.13 0.38 -14.25
CA LYS A 135 -5.36 -0.36 -14.61
C LYS A 135 -5.47 -1.62 -13.78
N ASP A 136 -6.69 -2.11 -13.63
CA ASP A 136 -6.95 -3.39 -12.99
C ASP A 136 -6.17 -4.53 -13.65
N ILE A 137 -5.66 -5.44 -12.82
CA ILE A 137 -4.98 -6.66 -13.25
C ILE A 137 -5.91 -7.84 -12.95
N LEU A 138 -6.45 -8.44 -14.01
CA LEU A 138 -7.48 -9.47 -13.95
C LEU A 138 -6.96 -10.85 -14.38
N GLU A 139 -5.66 -10.99 -14.60
CA GLU A 139 -5.01 -12.24 -14.96
C GLU A 139 -3.73 -12.43 -14.14
N ALA A 140 -3.50 -13.63 -13.61
CA ALA A 140 -2.27 -13.95 -12.88
C ALA A 140 -1.06 -13.88 -13.80
N GLY A 141 0.01 -13.25 -13.35
CA GLY A 141 1.18 -13.05 -14.19
C GLY A 141 2.19 -12.08 -13.61
N ILE A 142 3.23 -11.84 -14.38
CA ILE A 142 4.27 -10.85 -14.10
C ILE A 142 4.00 -9.62 -14.97
N TYR A 143 3.85 -8.47 -14.31
CA TYR A 143 3.60 -7.18 -14.95
C TYR A 143 4.74 -6.23 -14.66
N ALA A 144 5.14 -5.42 -15.63
CA ALA A 144 6.19 -4.42 -15.43
C ALA A 144 6.02 -3.24 -16.40
N GLY A 145 6.69 -2.14 -16.09
CA GLY A 145 6.78 -0.94 -16.93
C GLY A 145 5.94 0.24 -16.44
N ASN A 146 5.99 1.33 -17.20
CA ASN A 146 5.22 2.55 -16.95
C ASN A 146 4.56 3.03 -18.26
N PRO A 147 3.23 2.85 -18.44
CA PRO A 147 2.36 2.06 -17.57
C PRO A 147 2.69 0.56 -17.60
N SER A 148 2.33 -0.16 -16.53
CA SER A 148 2.61 -1.59 -16.46
C SER A 148 1.77 -2.40 -17.44
N HIS A 149 2.37 -3.45 -17.99
CA HIS A 149 1.72 -4.40 -18.91
C HIS A 149 2.20 -5.82 -18.60
N LEU A 150 1.45 -6.82 -19.05
CA LEU A 150 1.78 -8.22 -18.86
C LEU A 150 3.10 -8.56 -19.60
N ILE A 151 4.07 -9.10 -18.85
CA ILE A 151 5.33 -9.61 -19.39
C ILE A 151 5.20 -11.10 -19.69
N ARG A 152 4.64 -11.88 -18.74
CA ARG A 152 4.35 -13.30 -18.92
C ARG A 152 3.32 -13.80 -17.91
N ARG A 153 2.60 -14.86 -18.26
CA ARG A 153 1.72 -15.61 -17.35
C ARG A 153 2.53 -16.42 -16.34
N LEU A 154 1.94 -16.66 -15.17
CA LEU A 154 2.45 -17.59 -14.15
C LEU A 154 1.82 -18.96 -14.31
#